data_30407897114c431acf9e80267c5695d7
#
_entry.id   30407897114c431acf9e80267c5695d7
#
_cell.length_a   1.000
_cell.length_b   1.000
_cell.length_c   1.000
_cell.angle_alpha   90.00
_cell.angle_beta   90.00
_cell.angle_gamma   90.00
#
_symmetry.space_group_name_H-M   'P 1'
#
loop_
_entity.id
_entity.type
_entity.pdbx_description
1 polymer ?
#
loop_
_entity_poly.entity_id
_entity_poly.type
_entity_poly.pdbx_seq_one_letter_code
_entity_poly.pdbx_strand_id
1 'polypeptide(L)' 'MNKTQIGENAGIVWNILKDNNHWEYEQLKEISGLSDRELNAAIGWLAKLILT' A
#
# COMPACT_ATOMS: atom_id res chain seq x y z
N MET A 1 -8.63 -11.16 -5.26
CA MET A 1 -7.30 -10.75 -4.76
C MET A 1 -6.79 -11.81 -3.80
N ASN A 2 -5.56 -12.26 -3.94
CA ASN A 2 -4.98 -13.30 -3.08
C ASN A 2 -3.83 -12.72 -2.24
N LYS A 3 -3.30 -13.54 -1.34
CA LYS A 3 -2.24 -13.09 -0.43
C LYS A 3 -0.98 -12.63 -1.16
N THR A 4 -0.64 -13.29 -2.27
CA THR A 4 0.52 -12.92 -3.06
C THR A 4 0.35 -11.53 -3.66
N GLN A 5 -0.84 -11.24 -4.21
CA GLN A 5 -1.14 -9.93 -4.77
C GLN A 5 -1.15 -8.85 -3.70
N ILE A 6 -1.70 -9.15 -2.53
CA ILE A 6 -1.71 -8.20 -1.42
C ILE A 6 -0.29 -7.88 -0.99
N GLY A 7 0.58 -8.89 -0.88
CA GLY A 7 1.97 -8.70 -0.53
C GLY A 7 2.73 -7.89 -1.57
N GLU A 8 2.50 -8.15 -2.86
CA GLU A 8 3.12 -7.39 -3.95
C GLU A 8 2.66 -5.94 -3.93
N ASN A 9 1.36 -5.71 -3.74
CA ASN A 9 0.80 -4.37 -3.66
C ASN A 9 1.32 -3.63 -2.45
N ALA A 10 1.47 -4.32 -1.32
CA ALA A 10 2.07 -3.74 -0.12
C ALA A 10 3.52 -3.32 -0.36
N GLY A 11 4.26 -4.11 -1.14
CA GLY A 11 5.62 -3.78 -1.53
C GLY A 11 5.68 -2.50 -2.37
N ILE A 12 4.74 -2.35 -3.31
CA ILE A 12 4.63 -1.13 -4.12
C ILE A 12 4.39 0.09 -3.22
N VAL A 13 3.44 -0.01 -2.32
CA VAL A 13 3.10 1.07 -1.38
C VAL A 13 4.30 1.38 -0.48
N TRP A 14 4.96 0.36 0.04
CA TRP A 14 6.14 0.53 0.89
C TRP A 14 7.25 1.30 0.16
N ASN A 15 7.52 0.93 -1.09
CA ASN A 15 8.56 1.60 -1.88
C ASN A 15 8.26 3.08 -2.09
N ILE A 16 6.98 3.44 -2.20
CA ILE A 16 6.58 4.83 -2.32
C ILE A 16 6.77 5.56 -1.00
N LEU A 17 6.34 4.95 0.09
CA LEU A 17 6.35 5.56 1.42
C LEU A 17 7.74 5.70 2.03
N LYS A 18 8.68 4.81 1.68
CA LYS A 18 10.01 4.87 2.25
C LYS A 18 10.79 6.10 1.82
N ASP A 19 10.48 6.65 0.65
CA ASP A 19 11.12 7.85 0.15
C ASP A 19 10.47 9.11 0.70
N ASN A 20 9.15 9.06 0.91
CA ASN A 20 8.39 10.15 1.48
C ASN A 20 7.14 9.56 2.14
N ASN A 21 7.05 9.64 3.46
CA ASN A 21 5.94 9.05 4.20
C ASN A 21 4.75 9.98 4.37
N HIS A 22 4.78 11.14 3.72
CA HIS A 22 3.74 12.15 3.85
C HIS A 22 2.93 12.24 2.56
N TRP A 23 1.99 11.31 2.40
CA TRP A 23 1.12 11.23 1.23
C TRP A 23 -0.34 11.33 1.62
N GLU A 24 -1.12 12.08 0.84
CA GLU A 24 -2.56 12.02 0.92
C GLU A 24 -3.05 10.77 0.18
N TYR A 25 -4.18 10.22 0.60
CA TYR A 25 -4.73 9.00 0.03
C TYR A 25 -4.88 9.07 -1.50
N GLU A 26 -5.45 10.17 -1.98
CA GLU A 26 -5.66 10.35 -3.42
C GLU A 26 -4.35 10.34 -4.20
N GLN A 27 -3.32 10.96 -3.66
CA GLN A 27 -2.00 10.99 -4.28
C GLN A 27 -1.38 9.59 -4.29
N LEU A 28 -1.49 8.88 -3.19
CA LEU A 28 -0.95 7.55 -3.07
C LEU A 28 -1.64 6.59 -4.03
N LYS A 29 -2.96 6.70 -4.15
CA LYS A 29 -3.75 5.89 -5.08
C LYS A 29 -3.30 6.14 -6.52
N GLU A 30 -3.13 7.39 -6.89
CA GLU A 30 -2.74 7.76 -8.24
C GLU A 30 -1.34 7.25 -8.59
N ILE A 31 -0.37 7.48 -7.71
CA ILE A 31 1.02 7.10 -8.01
C ILE A 31 1.24 5.59 -7.95
N SER A 32 0.50 4.89 -7.10
CA SER A 32 0.60 3.43 -6.99
C SER A 32 -0.08 2.70 -8.15
N GLY A 33 -1.08 3.35 -8.77
CA GLY A 33 -1.88 2.72 -9.82
C GLY A 33 -2.83 1.66 -9.31
N LEU A 34 -3.04 1.58 -8.00
CA LEU A 34 -3.91 0.59 -7.39
C LEU A 34 -5.35 1.11 -7.25
N SER A 35 -6.31 0.19 -7.30
CA SER A 35 -7.70 0.51 -7.02
C SER A 35 -7.86 0.80 -5.52
N ASP A 36 -9.01 1.39 -5.14
CA ASP A 36 -9.31 1.63 -3.73
C ASP A 36 -9.22 0.36 -2.89
N ARG A 37 -9.76 -0.73 -3.41
CA ARG A 37 -9.76 -2.01 -2.73
C ARG A 37 -8.34 -2.54 -2.55
N GLU A 38 -7.54 -2.49 -3.61
CA GLU A 38 -6.17 -2.95 -3.57
C GLU A 38 -5.31 -2.10 -2.64
N LEU A 39 -5.48 -0.79 -2.71
CA LEU A 39 -4.71 0.12 -1.88
C LEU A 39 -5.06 -0.06 -0.39
N ASN A 40 -6.34 -0.17 -0.07
CA ASN A 40 -6.78 -0.39 1.31
C ASN A 40 -6.26 -1.71 1.86
N ALA A 41 -6.28 -2.77 1.05
CA ALA A 41 -5.76 -4.07 1.45
C ALA A 41 -4.25 -4.00 1.69
N ALA A 42 -3.52 -3.29 0.82
CA ALA A 42 -2.06 -3.14 0.95
C ALA A 42 -1.70 -2.36 2.21
N ILE A 43 -2.40 -1.28 2.49
CA ILE A 43 -2.19 -0.47 3.69
C ILE A 43 -2.48 -1.29 4.94
N GLY A 44 -3.58 -2.05 4.95
CA GLY A 44 -3.91 -2.92 6.06
C GLY A 44 -2.85 -3.99 6.31
N TRP A 45 -2.32 -4.56 5.24
CA TRP A 45 -1.25 -5.55 5.32
C TRP A 45 0.00 -4.97 5.96
N LEU A 46 0.41 -3.76 5.51
CA LEU A 46 1.57 -3.09 6.07
C LEU A 46 1.37 -2.71 7.54
N ALA A 47 0.19 -2.22 7.89
CA ALA A 47 -0.13 -1.88 9.26
C ALA A 47 -0.03 -3.10 10.17
N LYS A 48 -0.50 -4.25 9.70
CA LYS A 48 -0.41 -5.50 10.44
C LYS A 48 1.05 -5.89 10.70
N LEU A 49 1.91 -5.74 9.70
CA LEU A 49 3.33 -6.06 9.83
C LEU A 49 4.04 -5.12 10.80
N ILE A 50 3.70 -3.84 10.75
CA ILE A 50 4.31 -2.83 11.61
C ILE A 50 3.85 -2.98 13.08
N LEU A 51 2.58 -3.29 13.28
CA LEU A 51 1.99 -3.37 14.62
C LEU A 51 2.20 -4.72 15.31
N THR A 52 2.76 -5.67 14.62
CA THR A 52 3.09 -6.99 15.18
C THR A 52 4.55 -7.06 15.69
#